data_29c5ddb3a9c55ad6579e99504f9d0497
#
_entry.id   29c5ddb3a9c55ad6579e99504f9d0497
#
_cell.length_a   1.000
_cell.length_b   1.000
_cell.length_c   1.000
_cell.angle_alpha   90.00
_cell.angle_beta   90.00
_cell.angle_gamma   90.00
#
_symmetry.space_group_name_H-M   'P 1'
#
loop_
_entity.id
_entity.type
_entity.pdbx_description
1 polymer ?
#
loop_
_entity_poly.entity_id
_entity_poly.type
_entity_poly.pdbx_seq_one_letter_code
_entity_poly.pdbx_strand_id
1 'polypeptide(L)'
;MKLLMDTHIWVWSLLETDRLSHGVSKALADPANEVWVSPISVWEVLVLCQKGRLVLQPDAMAWMSGALLRVPLKEATLTHEVALATGQVAPHHPDPADRFLAATAKVYGLTLVTSNCNLLAGKGFSVLANR
;
A
#
# COMPACT_ATOMS: atom_id res chain seq x y z
N MET A 1 -5.37 -2.41 14.96
CA MET A 1 -5.75 -1.77 13.67
C MET A 1 -5.45 -2.70 12.51
N LYS A 2 -6.16 -2.52 11.43
CA LYS A 2 -5.90 -3.21 10.17
C LYS A 2 -5.35 -2.19 9.19
N LEU A 3 -4.09 -2.32 8.83
CA LEU A 3 -3.35 -1.33 8.06
C LEU A 3 -3.12 -1.85 6.63
N LEU A 4 -3.47 -1.04 5.63
CA LEU A 4 -3.13 -1.29 4.23
C LEU A 4 -1.99 -0.36 3.85
N MET A 5 -0.84 -0.90 3.48
CA MET A 5 0.28 -0.07 3.05
C MET A 5 0.09 0.40 1.61
N ASP A 6 0.24 1.70 1.38
CA ASP A 6 0.46 2.24 0.05
C ASP A 6 1.79 1.68 -0.49
N THR A 7 1.94 1.63 -1.79
CA THR A 7 3.11 1.03 -2.45
C THR A 7 4.44 1.58 -1.92
N HIS A 8 4.58 2.90 -1.83
CA HIS A 8 5.82 3.52 -1.34
C HIS A 8 6.06 3.22 0.14
N ILE A 9 5.01 3.19 0.95
CA ILE A 9 5.14 2.83 2.37
C ILE A 9 5.70 1.42 2.50
N TRP A 10 5.19 0.49 1.70
CA TRP A 10 5.69 -0.88 1.71
C TRP A 10 7.17 -0.96 1.32
N VAL A 11 7.55 -0.32 0.21
CA VAL A 11 8.94 -0.28 -0.26
C VAL A 11 9.86 0.35 0.80
N TRP A 12 9.46 1.49 1.36
CA TRP A 12 10.26 2.17 2.38
C TRP A 12 10.39 1.35 3.66
N SER A 13 9.35 0.61 4.03
CA SER A 13 9.41 -0.25 5.22
C SER A 13 10.48 -1.34 5.11
N LEU A 14 10.88 -1.70 3.89
CA LEU A 14 11.88 -2.73 3.63
C LEU A 14 13.25 -2.17 3.25
N LEU A 15 13.30 -1.01 2.59
CA LEU A 15 14.53 -0.47 2.00
C LEU A 15 14.98 0.85 2.60
N GLU A 16 14.06 1.69 3.07
CA GLU A 16 14.35 3.05 3.51
C GLU A 16 13.48 3.43 4.71
N THR A 17 13.68 2.75 5.82
CA THR A 17 12.84 2.91 7.03
C THR A 17 12.89 4.32 7.62
N ASP A 18 13.95 5.08 7.35
CA ASP A 18 14.09 6.46 7.78
C ASP A 18 13.09 7.41 7.08
N ARG A 19 12.47 6.98 5.98
CA ARG A 19 11.42 7.74 5.30
C ARG A 19 10.04 7.57 5.95
N LEU A 20 9.90 6.64 6.87
CA LEU A 20 8.67 6.45 7.63
C LEU A 20 8.66 7.37 8.85
N SER A 21 7.51 7.99 9.12
CA SER A 21 7.33 8.74 10.36
C SER A 21 7.42 7.81 11.56
N HIS A 22 7.72 8.36 12.73
CA HIS A 22 7.77 7.57 13.96
C HIS A 22 6.43 6.87 14.22
N GLY A 23 5.31 7.56 14.00
CA GLY A 23 3.98 6.98 14.21
C GLY A 23 3.69 5.80 13.27
N VAL A 24 4.08 5.92 11.99
CA VAL A 24 3.89 4.83 11.02
C VAL A 24 4.81 3.65 11.35
N SER A 25 6.09 3.90 11.63
CA SER A 25 7.03 2.84 12.02
C SER A 25 6.52 2.06 13.22
N LYS A 26 6.03 2.77 14.23
CA LYS A 26 5.48 2.15 15.43
C LYS A 26 4.23 1.32 15.13
N ALA A 27 3.33 1.84 14.32
CA ALA A 27 2.10 1.15 13.96
C ALA A 27 2.36 -0.13 13.17
N LEU A 28 3.31 -0.08 12.22
CA LEU A 28 3.67 -1.26 11.41
C LEU A 28 4.39 -2.33 12.23
N ALA A 29 5.12 -1.94 13.28
CA ALA A 29 5.85 -2.86 14.13
C ALA A 29 5.01 -3.45 15.27
N ASP A 30 3.83 -2.90 15.53
CA ASP A 30 2.96 -3.36 16.62
C ASP A 30 2.31 -4.70 16.27
N PRO A 31 2.61 -5.78 17.03
CA PRO A 31 2.06 -7.10 16.71
C PRO A 31 0.53 -7.19 16.92
N ALA A 32 -0.08 -6.23 17.59
CA ALA A 32 -1.54 -6.17 17.73
C ALA A 32 -2.21 -5.70 16.45
N ASN A 33 -1.47 -5.08 15.52
CA ASN A 33 -1.99 -4.60 14.24
C ASN A 33 -1.82 -5.66 13.15
N GLU A 34 -2.79 -5.73 12.24
CA GLU A 34 -2.66 -6.50 11.01
C GLU A 34 -2.09 -5.60 9.94
N VAL A 35 -1.18 -6.11 9.13
CA VAL A 35 -0.59 -5.38 8.00
C VAL A 35 -0.98 -6.09 6.71
N TRP A 36 -1.54 -5.33 5.80
CA TRP A 36 -2.07 -5.81 4.53
C TRP A 36 -1.34 -5.16 3.37
N VAL A 37 -1.19 -5.88 2.27
CA VAL A 37 -0.66 -5.35 1.01
C VAL A 37 -1.57 -5.77 -0.13
N SER A 38 -1.76 -4.87 -1.10
CA SER A 38 -2.59 -5.13 -2.28
C SER A 38 -1.74 -5.71 -3.40
N PRO A 39 -2.28 -6.65 -4.21
CA PRO A 39 -1.65 -7.06 -5.45
C PRO A 39 -1.34 -5.89 -6.39
N ILE A 40 -2.10 -4.79 -6.31
CA ILE A 40 -1.83 -3.60 -7.10
C ILE A 40 -0.47 -2.97 -6.75
N SER A 41 -0.07 -3.06 -5.47
CA SER A 41 1.25 -2.58 -5.04
C SER A 41 2.38 -3.46 -5.59
N VAL A 42 2.16 -4.75 -5.66
CA VAL A 42 3.12 -5.67 -6.31
C VAL A 42 3.32 -5.26 -7.77
N TRP A 43 2.23 -5.04 -8.49
CA TRP A 43 2.28 -4.59 -9.88
C TRP A 43 2.98 -3.23 -10.02
N GLU A 44 2.67 -2.27 -9.15
CA GLU A 44 3.32 -0.96 -9.20
C GLU A 44 4.83 -1.04 -9.01
N VAL A 45 5.30 -1.88 -8.09
CA VAL A 45 6.75 -2.08 -7.87
C VAL A 45 7.40 -2.63 -9.13
N LEU A 46 6.77 -3.61 -9.78
CA LEU A 46 7.30 -4.16 -11.05
C LEU A 46 7.35 -3.09 -12.14
N VAL A 47 6.34 -2.23 -12.23
CA VAL A 47 6.33 -1.12 -13.19
C VAL A 47 7.46 -0.13 -12.90
N LEU A 48 7.69 0.21 -11.63
CA LEU A 48 8.80 1.10 -11.25
C LEU A 48 10.15 0.51 -11.66
N CYS A 49 10.33 -0.80 -11.50
CA CYS A 49 11.55 -1.49 -11.94
C CYS A 49 11.71 -1.44 -13.46
N GLN A 50 10.63 -1.67 -14.21
CA GLN A 50 10.65 -1.62 -15.67
C GLN A 50 11.00 -0.22 -16.19
N LYS A 51 10.60 0.82 -15.48
CA LYS A 51 10.90 2.20 -15.83
C LYS A 51 12.27 2.67 -15.34
N GLY A 52 13.03 1.82 -14.69
CA GLY A 52 14.35 2.16 -14.15
C GLY A 52 14.31 3.09 -12.94
N ARG A 53 13.15 3.27 -12.31
CA ARG A 53 12.98 4.15 -11.13
C ARG A 53 13.27 3.46 -9.82
N LEU A 54 13.38 2.15 -9.83
CA LEU A 54 13.67 1.33 -8.67
C LEU A 54 14.52 0.14 -9.11
N VAL A 55 15.60 -0.13 -8.38
CA VAL A 55 16.48 -1.26 -8.64
C VAL A 55 16.41 -2.21 -7.44
N LEU A 56 16.01 -3.46 -7.70
CA LEU A 56 15.87 -4.49 -6.67
C LEU A 56 16.85 -5.64 -6.96
N GLN A 57 17.52 -6.10 -5.92
CA GLN A 57 18.54 -7.14 -6.03
C GLN A 57 17.99 -8.48 -5.53
N PRO A 58 18.34 -9.61 -6.18
CA PRO A 58 19.14 -9.73 -7.41
C PRO A 58 18.37 -9.32 -8.67
N ASP A 59 17.04 -9.39 -8.63
CA ASP A 59 16.11 -8.94 -9.65
C ASP A 59 14.75 -8.69 -9.02
N ALA A 60 13.85 -8.07 -9.77
CA ALA A 60 12.53 -7.68 -9.24
C ALA A 60 11.71 -8.89 -8.76
N MET A 61 11.68 -9.98 -9.53
CA MET A 61 10.87 -11.15 -9.19
C MET A 61 11.36 -11.84 -7.92
N ALA A 62 12.68 -12.05 -7.82
CA ALA A 62 13.28 -12.69 -6.64
C ALA A 62 13.07 -11.83 -5.39
N TRP A 63 13.28 -10.51 -5.52
CA TRP A 63 13.07 -9.59 -4.41
C TRP A 63 11.62 -9.59 -3.93
N MET A 64 10.67 -9.51 -4.87
CA MET A 64 9.23 -9.52 -4.55
C MET A 64 8.81 -10.81 -3.84
N SER A 65 9.25 -11.95 -4.34
CA SER A 65 8.92 -13.24 -3.73
C SER A 65 9.44 -13.31 -2.29
N GLY A 66 10.66 -12.84 -2.06
CA GLY A 66 11.24 -12.77 -0.72
C GLY A 66 10.51 -11.79 0.19
N ALA A 67 10.18 -10.61 -0.33
CA ALA A 67 9.50 -9.58 0.45
C ALA A 67 8.10 -10.02 0.93
N LEU A 68 7.37 -10.73 0.08
CA LEU A 68 6.03 -11.23 0.43
C LEU A 68 6.06 -12.33 1.50
N LEU A 69 7.20 -12.99 1.66
CA LEU A 69 7.37 -14.06 2.66
C LEU A 69 8.04 -13.59 3.95
N ARG A 70 8.68 -12.43 3.94
CA ARG A 70 9.58 -12.00 5.03
C ARG A 70 8.85 -11.65 6.31
N VAL A 71 7.67 -11.05 6.22
CA VAL A 71 6.85 -10.67 7.36
C VAL A 71 5.43 -11.17 7.15
N PRO A 72 4.66 -11.36 8.24
CA PRO A 72 3.26 -11.75 8.12
C PRO A 72 2.45 -10.62 7.47
N LEU A 73 2.20 -10.75 6.18
CA LEU A 73 1.36 -9.82 5.43
C LEU A 73 0.09 -10.53 4.99
N LYS A 74 -1.04 -9.83 5.08
CA LYS A 74 -2.31 -10.31 4.53
C LYS A 74 -2.48 -9.74 3.14
N GLU A 75 -2.94 -10.56 2.21
CA GLU A 75 -3.22 -10.11 0.86
C GLU A 75 -4.61 -9.48 0.80
N ALA A 76 -4.67 -8.22 0.34
CA ALA A 76 -5.92 -7.53 0.08
C ALA A 76 -6.36 -7.81 -1.36
N THR A 77 -6.98 -8.94 -1.58
CA THR A 77 -7.31 -9.47 -2.91
C THR A 77 -8.16 -8.48 -3.71
N LEU A 78 -7.80 -8.30 -4.99
CA LEU A 78 -8.56 -7.47 -5.92
C LEU A 78 -9.78 -8.25 -6.44
N THR A 79 -10.93 -7.97 -5.83
CA THR A 79 -12.20 -8.63 -6.18
C THR A 79 -13.04 -7.74 -7.09
N HIS A 80 -14.15 -8.29 -7.63
CA HIS A 80 -15.14 -7.48 -8.33
C HIS A 80 -15.69 -6.38 -7.42
N GLU A 81 -15.91 -6.69 -6.15
CA GLU A 81 -16.39 -5.70 -5.17
C GLU A 81 -15.42 -4.52 -5.03
N VAL A 82 -14.12 -4.78 -4.97
CA VAL A 82 -13.09 -3.73 -4.93
C VAL A 82 -13.14 -2.91 -6.22
N ALA A 83 -13.20 -3.56 -7.37
CA ALA A 83 -13.27 -2.87 -8.65
C ALA A 83 -14.50 -1.95 -8.75
N LEU A 84 -15.65 -2.43 -8.33
CA LEU A 84 -16.88 -1.63 -8.31
C LEU A 84 -16.76 -0.43 -7.36
N ALA A 85 -16.11 -0.64 -6.21
CA ALA A 85 -15.94 0.41 -5.20
C ALA A 85 -15.03 1.56 -5.68
N THR A 86 -14.22 1.37 -6.73
CA THR A 86 -13.41 2.46 -7.28
C THR A 86 -14.26 3.65 -7.75
N GLY A 87 -15.50 3.40 -8.12
CA GLY A 87 -16.45 4.46 -8.49
C GLY A 87 -17.07 5.18 -7.32
N GLN A 88 -16.84 4.73 -6.09
CA GLN A 88 -17.48 5.25 -4.87
C GLN A 88 -16.52 6.02 -3.97
N VAL A 89 -15.24 5.99 -4.24
CA VAL A 89 -14.24 6.70 -3.44
C VAL A 89 -13.88 8.04 -4.06
N ALA A 90 -13.64 9.03 -3.21
CA ALA A 90 -13.31 10.38 -3.64
C ALA A 90 -12.01 10.85 -2.96
N PRO A 91 -11.26 11.77 -3.57
CA PRO A 91 -11.50 12.34 -4.89
C PRO A 91 -11.24 11.33 -6.01
N HIS A 92 -11.77 11.61 -7.19
CA HIS A 92 -11.48 10.82 -8.39
C HIS A 92 -10.04 11.14 -8.83
N HIS A 93 -9.10 10.41 -8.28
CA HIS A 93 -7.70 10.58 -8.61
C HIS A 93 -7.42 10.03 -10.01
N PRO A 94 -6.59 10.71 -10.84
CA PRO A 94 -6.26 10.21 -12.18
C PRO A 94 -5.43 8.92 -12.16
N ASP A 95 -4.74 8.63 -11.06
CA ASP A 95 -3.96 7.40 -10.94
C ASP A 95 -4.87 6.21 -10.59
N PRO A 96 -5.05 5.26 -11.52
CA PRO A 96 -5.91 4.09 -11.25
C PRO A 96 -5.46 3.26 -10.05
N ALA A 97 -4.16 3.13 -9.83
CA ALA A 97 -3.62 2.35 -8.71
C ALA A 97 -4.07 2.94 -7.37
N ASP A 98 -4.02 4.26 -7.22
CA ASP A 98 -4.45 4.94 -6.01
C ASP A 98 -5.96 4.73 -5.77
N ARG A 99 -6.75 4.74 -6.84
CA ARG A 99 -8.19 4.48 -6.73
C ARG A 99 -8.47 3.06 -6.27
N PHE A 100 -7.71 2.08 -6.75
CA PHE A 100 -7.81 0.71 -6.28
C PHE A 100 -7.41 0.57 -4.80
N LEU A 101 -6.38 1.28 -4.37
CA LEU A 101 -5.98 1.25 -2.96
C LEU A 101 -7.06 1.84 -2.05
N ALA A 102 -7.63 2.98 -2.42
CA ALA A 102 -8.71 3.61 -1.67
C ALA A 102 -9.95 2.70 -1.60
N ALA A 103 -10.33 2.09 -2.72
CA ALA A 103 -11.45 1.16 -2.79
C ALA A 103 -11.20 -0.09 -1.93
N THR A 104 -9.97 -0.60 -1.94
CA THR A 104 -9.57 -1.74 -1.12
C THR A 104 -9.71 -1.43 0.35
N ALA A 105 -9.23 -0.26 0.78
CA ALA A 105 -9.37 0.18 2.16
C ALA A 105 -10.84 0.25 2.59
N LYS A 106 -11.69 0.76 1.71
CA LYS A 106 -13.13 0.85 1.98
C LYS A 106 -13.78 -0.53 2.12
N VAL A 107 -13.54 -1.42 1.16
CA VAL A 107 -14.19 -2.73 1.10
C VAL A 107 -13.79 -3.61 2.28
N TYR A 108 -12.51 -3.64 2.62
CA TYR A 108 -11.99 -4.48 3.69
C TYR A 108 -12.01 -3.81 5.07
N GLY A 109 -12.43 -2.55 5.15
CA GLY A 109 -12.41 -1.81 6.43
C GLY A 109 -11.00 -1.57 6.94
N LEU A 110 -10.05 -1.28 6.05
CA LEU A 110 -8.65 -1.06 6.38
C LEU A 110 -8.35 0.44 6.49
N THR A 111 -7.30 0.76 7.25
CA THR A 111 -6.74 2.12 7.30
C THR A 111 -5.58 2.19 6.31
N LEU A 112 -5.71 3.05 5.30
CA LEU A 112 -4.66 3.23 4.28
C LEU A 112 -3.53 4.07 4.84
N VAL A 113 -2.32 3.52 4.86
CA VAL A 113 -1.11 4.20 5.32
C VAL A 113 -0.42 4.80 4.10
N THR A 114 -0.30 6.13 4.03
CA THR A 114 0.18 6.81 2.84
C THR A 114 0.83 8.16 3.14
N SER A 115 1.71 8.62 2.26
CA SER A 115 2.23 10.00 2.23
C SER A 115 1.55 10.82 1.12
N ASN A 116 0.72 10.21 0.28
CA ASN A 116 0.15 10.86 -0.89
C ASN A 116 -0.96 11.83 -0.48
N CYS A 117 -0.76 13.12 -0.76
CA CYS A 117 -1.70 14.18 -0.40
C CYS A 117 -3.10 13.96 -0.99
N ASN A 118 -3.19 13.41 -2.19
CA ASN A 118 -4.48 13.14 -2.83
C ASN A 118 -5.26 12.06 -2.10
N LEU A 119 -4.57 11.02 -1.64
CA LEU A 119 -5.20 9.96 -0.84
C LEU A 119 -5.57 10.45 0.56
N LEU A 120 -4.71 11.27 1.17
CA LEU A 120 -5.00 11.85 2.48
C LEU A 120 -6.21 12.79 2.46
N ALA A 121 -6.45 13.45 1.34
CA ALA A 121 -7.61 14.33 1.16
C ALA A 121 -8.87 13.56 0.74
N GLY A 122 -8.76 12.28 0.46
CA GLY A 122 -9.87 11.45 -0.02
C GLY A 122 -10.93 11.21 1.05
N LYS A 123 -12.12 10.81 0.59
CA LYS A 123 -13.27 10.51 1.45
C LYS A 123 -13.80 9.11 1.15
N GLY A 124 -14.45 8.51 2.14
CA GLY A 124 -15.06 7.20 2.01
C GLY A 124 -14.15 6.06 2.46
N PHE A 125 -12.99 6.37 3.01
CA PHE A 125 -12.05 5.39 3.56
C PHE A 125 -11.19 6.06 4.65
N SER A 126 -10.59 5.23 5.53
CA SER A 126 -9.74 5.70 6.63
C SER A 126 -8.29 5.81 6.19
N VAL A 127 -7.57 6.82 6.69
CA VAL A 127 -6.16 7.04 6.36
C VAL A 127 -5.31 7.24 7.62
N LEU A 128 -4.05 6.84 7.53
CA LEU A 128 -3.01 7.15 8.50
C LEU A 128 -1.87 7.80 7.72
N ALA A 129 -1.62 9.07 8.03
CA ALA A 129 -0.62 9.84 7.31
C ALA A 129 0.81 9.48 7.74
N ASN A 130 1.69 9.32 6.77
CA ASN A 130 3.12 9.18 7.01
C ASN A 130 3.74 10.59 7.08
N ARG A 131 3.66 11.17 8.25
CA ARG A 131 4.23 12.48 8.52
C ARG A 131 4.39 12.76 10.02
#